data_b1771e3000f8bf56299c43266381114d
#
_entry.id   b1771e3000f8bf56299c43266381114d
#
_cell.length_a   1.000
_cell.length_b   1.000
_cell.length_c   1.000
_cell.angle_alpha   90.00
_cell.angle_beta   90.00
_cell.angle_gamma   90.00
#
_symmetry.space_group_name_H-M   'P 1'
#
loop_
_entity.id
_entity.type
_entity.pdbx_description
1 polymer ?
#
loop_
_entity_poly.entity_id
_entity_poly.type
_entity_poly.pdbx_seq_one_letter_code
_entity_poly.pdbx_strand_id
1 'polypeptide(L)'
;MQPQRLSTRVTKTLADPQNELWLSPVSVWELTVLCRKTNFRVQPDIPAWVASTVSGLRLTEAPLTIEVALALPSMSFSHGDPADHFLAATARVFDLTLITGDDHLVNVPGIRVLANR
;
A
#
# COMPACT_ATOMS: atom_id res chain seq x y z
N MET A 1 12.85 -4.72 2.60
CA MET A 1 12.03 -3.92 3.54
C MET A 1 11.69 -4.74 4.77
N GLN A 2 11.70 -4.14 5.91
CA GLN A 2 11.26 -4.79 7.14
C GLN A 2 9.87 -4.24 7.48
N PRO A 3 8.81 -5.04 7.32
CA PRO A 3 7.43 -4.53 7.42
C PRO A 3 7.09 -3.93 8.78
N GLN A 4 7.76 -4.38 9.84
CA GLN A 4 7.53 -3.90 11.20
C GLN A 4 8.23 -2.57 11.51
N ARG A 5 9.07 -2.06 10.60
CA ARG A 5 9.81 -0.82 10.85
C ARG A 5 9.16 0.34 10.09
N LEU A 6 8.49 1.20 10.83
CA LEU A 6 7.92 2.41 10.30
C LEU A 6 8.75 3.62 10.74
N SER A 7 8.97 4.55 9.83
CA SER A 7 9.61 5.82 10.17
C SER A 7 8.72 6.61 11.15
N THR A 8 9.32 7.53 11.89
CA THR A 8 8.57 8.39 12.80
C THR A 8 7.51 9.19 12.04
N ARG A 9 7.85 9.67 10.85
CA ARG A 9 6.93 10.44 10.02
C ARG A 9 5.72 9.60 9.59
N VAL A 10 5.93 8.36 9.15
CA VAL A 10 4.85 7.46 8.77
C VAL A 10 4.00 7.10 9.98
N THR A 11 4.62 6.80 11.11
CA THR A 11 3.89 6.48 12.35
C THR A 11 2.98 7.62 12.76
N LYS A 12 3.46 8.86 12.70
CA LYS A 12 2.64 10.04 13.04
C LYS A 12 1.48 10.20 12.07
N THR A 13 1.72 9.97 10.78
CA THR A 13 0.67 10.07 9.76
C THR A 13 -0.43 9.04 10.00
N LEU A 14 -0.06 7.79 10.32
CA LEU A 14 -1.02 6.72 10.58
C LEU A 14 -1.82 6.95 11.85
N ALA A 15 -1.22 7.60 12.85
CA ALA A 15 -1.87 7.86 14.14
C ALA A 15 -2.74 9.12 14.12
N ASP A 16 -2.60 9.99 13.12
CA ASP A 16 -3.32 11.25 13.04
C ASP A 16 -4.79 10.98 12.69
N PRO A 17 -5.76 11.32 13.59
CA PRO A 17 -7.17 11.07 13.32
C PRO A 17 -7.74 11.93 12.19
N GLN A 18 -7.03 12.97 11.74
CA GLN A 18 -7.44 13.77 10.59
C GLN A 18 -7.21 13.04 9.26
N ASN A 19 -6.37 12.01 9.24
CA ASN A 19 -6.08 11.26 8.04
C ASN A 19 -7.06 10.12 7.87
N GLU A 20 -7.55 9.94 6.65
CA GLU A 20 -8.34 8.79 6.24
C GLU A 20 -7.39 7.76 5.64
N LEU A 21 -7.40 6.55 6.18
CA LEU A 21 -6.46 5.50 5.78
C LEU A 21 -7.15 4.51 4.86
N TRP A 22 -6.48 4.18 3.76
CA TRP A 22 -6.97 3.26 2.74
C TRP A 22 -6.00 2.10 2.57
N LEU A 23 -6.53 0.92 2.28
CA LEU A 23 -5.74 -0.29 2.06
C LEU A 23 -6.13 -0.92 0.73
N SER A 24 -5.14 -1.15 -0.14
CA SER A 24 -5.36 -1.85 -1.40
C SER A 24 -5.42 -3.36 -1.20
N PRO A 25 -6.31 -4.07 -1.91
CA PRO A 25 -6.26 -5.53 -1.97
C PRO A 25 -4.91 -6.07 -2.44
N VAL A 26 -4.18 -5.31 -3.25
CA VAL A 26 -2.82 -5.69 -3.69
C VAL A 26 -1.88 -5.82 -2.50
N SER A 27 -1.98 -4.94 -1.51
CA SER A 27 -1.15 -5.01 -0.30
C SER A 27 -1.46 -6.27 0.51
N VAL A 28 -2.72 -6.67 0.57
CA VAL A 28 -3.11 -7.93 1.22
C VAL A 28 -2.53 -9.12 0.46
N TRP A 29 -2.61 -9.11 -0.85
CA TRP A 29 -2.01 -10.16 -1.69
C TRP A 29 -0.50 -10.25 -1.48
N GLU A 30 0.18 -9.10 -1.43
CA GLU A 30 1.63 -9.08 -1.19
C GLU A 30 1.98 -9.69 0.18
N LEU A 31 1.15 -9.47 1.19
CA LEU A 31 1.33 -10.11 2.49
C LEU A 31 1.24 -11.65 2.37
N THR A 32 0.26 -12.16 1.61
CA THR A 32 0.14 -13.60 1.40
C THR A 32 1.37 -14.17 0.70
N VAL A 33 1.90 -13.44 -0.28
CA VAL A 33 3.12 -13.84 -1.00
C VAL A 33 4.32 -13.85 -0.06
N LEU A 34 4.46 -12.82 0.76
CA LEU A 34 5.55 -12.74 1.75
C LEU A 34 5.52 -13.91 2.71
N CYS A 35 4.34 -14.25 3.25
CA CYS A 35 4.20 -15.38 4.16
C CYS A 35 4.48 -16.72 3.50
N ARG A 36 4.22 -16.83 2.18
CA ARG A 36 4.48 -18.05 1.42
C ARG A 36 5.96 -18.23 1.13
N LYS A 37 6.68 -17.13 0.88
CA LYS A 37 8.08 -17.17 0.44
C LYS A 37 9.08 -17.11 1.59
N THR A 38 8.67 -16.66 2.78
CA THR A 38 9.56 -16.45 3.91
C THR A 38 8.98 -17.06 5.17
N ASN A 39 9.69 -16.90 6.29
CA ASN A 39 9.22 -17.33 7.60
C ASN A 39 8.37 -16.28 8.30
N PHE A 40 8.08 -15.16 7.63
CA PHE A 40 7.23 -14.13 8.20
C PHE A 40 5.80 -14.67 8.39
N ARG A 41 5.25 -14.45 9.59
CA ARG A 41 3.89 -14.91 9.93
C ARG A 41 3.16 -13.83 10.70
N VAL A 42 1.83 -13.80 10.54
CA VAL A 42 0.93 -12.95 11.30
C VAL A 42 0.02 -13.83 12.15
N GLN A 43 -0.43 -13.29 13.27
CA GLN A 43 -1.22 -14.06 14.23
C GLN A 43 -2.66 -13.57 14.25
N PRO A 44 -3.64 -14.47 14.39
CA PRO A 44 -3.53 -15.95 14.42
C PRO A 44 -3.37 -16.56 13.02
N ASP A 45 -3.83 -15.87 11.98
CA ASP A 45 -3.71 -16.23 10.58
C ASP A 45 -3.94 -14.97 9.73
N ILE A 46 -3.73 -15.06 8.41
CA ILE A 46 -3.83 -13.90 7.54
C ILE A 46 -5.25 -13.30 7.54
N PRO A 47 -6.33 -14.07 7.30
CA PRO A 47 -7.66 -13.47 7.29
C PRO A 47 -8.04 -12.76 8.57
N ALA A 48 -7.77 -13.37 9.72
CA ALA A 48 -8.10 -12.78 11.01
C ALA A 48 -7.23 -11.55 11.30
N TRP A 49 -5.94 -11.61 10.96
CA TRP A 49 -5.04 -10.48 11.16
C TRP A 49 -5.46 -9.28 10.30
N VAL A 50 -5.81 -9.53 9.02
CA VAL A 50 -6.27 -8.47 8.12
C VAL A 50 -7.57 -7.85 8.64
N ALA A 51 -8.55 -8.67 9.03
CA ALA A 51 -9.82 -8.17 9.56
C ALA A 51 -9.61 -7.31 10.79
N SER A 52 -8.75 -7.75 11.71
CA SER A 52 -8.42 -7.01 12.93
C SER A 52 -7.71 -5.69 12.61
N THR A 53 -6.79 -5.69 11.66
CA THR A 53 -6.06 -4.49 11.26
C THR A 53 -6.99 -3.49 10.58
N VAL A 54 -7.84 -3.94 9.67
CA VAL A 54 -8.81 -3.08 8.97
C VAL A 54 -9.75 -2.43 9.98
N SER A 55 -10.25 -3.20 10.93
CA SER A 55 -11.15 -2.69 11.97
C SER A 55 -10.42 -1.74 12.92
N GLY A 56 -9.25 -2.14 13.41
CA GLY A 56 -8.50 -1.37 14.41
C GLY A 56 -8.02 -0.02 13.91
N LEU A 57 -7.58 0.06 12.66
CA LEU A 57 -7.13 1.29 12.03
C LEU A 57 -8.22 2.00 11.24
N ARG A 58 -9.43 1.45 11.20
CA ARG A 58 -10.56 2.00 10.43
C ARG A 58 -10.19 2.22 8.97
N LEU A 59 -9.57 1.21 8.35
CA LEU A 59 -9.13 1.29 6.97
C LEU A 59 -10.31 1.23 6.01
N THR A 60 -10.25 2.04 4.96
CA THR A 60 -11.16 1.95 3.82
C THR A 60 -10.51 1.10 2.76
N GLU A 61 -11.26 0.21 2.13
CA GLU A 61 -10.73 -0.56 1.02
C GLU A 61 -10.54 0.33 -0.21
N ALA A 62 -9.35 0.30 -0.81
CA ALA A 62 -9.05 0.97 -2.07
C ALA A 62 -9.21 -0.04 -3.20
N PRO A 63 -10.37 -0.10 -3.88
CA PRO A 63 -10.66 -1.23 -4.77
C PRO A 63 -9.86 -1.16 -6.07
N LEU A 64 -9.54 -2.33 -6.62
CA LEU A 64 -8.93 -2.45 -7.94
C LEU A 64 -10.02 -2.38 -9.00
N THR A 65 -10.32 -1.18 -9.44
CA THR A 65 -11.38 -0.93 -10.40
C THR A 65 -10.85 -1.00 -11.84
N ILE A 66 -11.78 -1.03 -12.80
CA ILE A 66 -11.44 -0.90 -14.21
C ILE A 66 -10.71 0.43 -14.45
N GLU A 67 -11.15 1.51 -13.77
CA GLU A 67 -10.51 2.82 -13.88
C GLU A 67 -9.05 2.78 -13.45
N VAL A 68 -8.75 2.07 -12.37
CA VAL A 68 -7.36 1.89 -11.91
C VAL A 68 -6.54 1.20 -12.99
N ALA A 69 -7.06 0.11 -13.57
CA ALA A 69 -6.35 -0.62 -14.62
C ALA A 69 -6.12 0.25 -15.86
N LEU A 70 -7.12 1.06 -16.24
CA LEU A 70 -7.02 1.93 -17.40
C LEU A 70 -6.07 3.11 -17.20
N ALA A 71 -5.72 3.45 -15.97
CA ALA A 71 -4.75 4.50 -15.68
C ALA A 71 -3.31 4.07 -15.99
N LEU A 72 -3.02 2.76 -15.95
CA LEU A 72 -1.66 2.24 -16.07
C LEU A 72 -0.95 2.65 -17.37
N PRO A 73 -1.59 2.58 -18.56
CA PRO A 73 -0.89 2.92 -19.81
C PRO A 73 -0.40 4.36 -19.87
N SER A 74 -0.99 5.28 -19.11
CA SER A 74 -0.60 6.69 -19.10
C SER A 74 0.45 7.02 -18.06
N MET A 75 0.89 6.05 -17.28
CA MET A 75 1.87 6.25 -16.21
C MET A 75 3.23 5.71 -16.62
N SER A 76 4.29 6.31 -16.06
CA SER A 76 5.67 5.91 -16.33
C SER A 76 6.30 5.32 -15.08
N PHE A 77 6.90 4.14 -15.21
CA PHE A 77 7.56 3.45 -14.11
C PHE A 77 8.99 3.11 -14.49
N SER A 78 9.88 3.13 -13.49
CA SER A 78 11.29 2.81 -13.68
C SER A 78 11.59 1.32 -13.56
N HIS A 79 10.60 0.51 -13.18
CA HIS A 79 10.77 -0.93 -13.01
C HIS A 79 9.47 -1.65 -13.32
N GLY A 80 9.54 -2.99 -13.40
CA GLY A 80 8.45 -3.80 -13.92
C GLY A 80 7.59 -4.54 -12.90
N ASP A 81 7.61 -4.18 -11.62
CA ASP A 81 6.80 -4.87 -10.62
C ASP A 81 5.32 -4.48 -10.75
N PRO A 82 4.43 -5.39 -11.23
CA PRO A 82 3.03 -5.06 -11.44
C PRO A 82 2.29 -4.65 -10.16
N ALA A 83 2.64 -5.22 -9.02
CA ALA A 83 1.98 -4.86 -7.75
C ALA A 83 2.18 -3.38 -7.44
N ASP A 84 3.40 -2.88 -7.61
CA ASP A 84 3.71 -1.48 -7.38
C ASP A 84 3.00 -0.57 -8.37
N HIS A 85 2.88 -1.01 -9.62
CA HIS A 85 2.15 -0.25 -10.64
C HIS A 85 0.68 -0.09 -10.26
N PHE A 86 0.03 -1.15 -9.79
CA PHE A 86 -1.37 -1.10 -9.36
C PHE A 86 -1.54 -0.20 -8.13
N LEU A 87 -0.60 -0.22 -7.18
CA LEU A 87 -0.66 0.66 -6.01
C LEU A 87 -0.56 2.12 -6.42
N ALA A 88 0.37 2.45 -7.31
CA ALA A 88 0.54 3.81 -7.81
C ALA A 88 -0.69 4.28 -8.60
N ALA A 89 -1.25 3.43 -9.45
CA ALA A 89 -2.46 3.75 -10.21
C ALA A 89 -3.66 3.97 -9.28
N THR A 90 -3.78 3.17 -8.23
CA THR A 90 -4.82 3.34 -7.22
C THR A 90 -4.72 4.70 -6.53
N ALA A 91 -3.51 5.07 -6.13
CA ALA A 91 -3.27 6.37 -5.50
C ALA A 91 -3.65 7.53 -6.42
N ARG A 92 -3.34 7.41 -7.71
CA ARG A 92 -3.70 8.44 -8.69
C ARG A 92 -5.21 8.56 -8.88
N VAL A 93 -5.89 7.43 -9.08
CA VAL A 93 -7.34 7.42 -9.39
C VAL A 93 -8.16 7.94 -8.22
N PHE A 94 -7.80 7.55 -7.00
CA PHE A 94 -8.53 7.96 -5.80
C PHE A 94 -7.94 9.18 -5.11
N ASP A 95 -6.93 9.80 -5.73
CA ASP A 95 -6.26 10.99 -5.19
C ASP A 95 -5.73 10.77 -3.77
N LEU A 96 -5.03 9.65 -3.60
CA LEU A 96 -4.45 9.25 -2.32
C LEU A 96 -2.94 9.51 -2.30
N THR A 97 -2.39 9.67 -1.10
CA THR A 97 -0.95 9.66 -0.89
C THR A 97 -0.50 8.23 -0.65
N LEU A 98 0.42 7.73 -1.48
CA LEU A 98 0.96 6.38 -1.35
C LEU A 98 2.05 6.37 -0.29
N ILE A 99 1.92 5.49 0.70
CA ILE A 99 2.97 5.25 1.69
C ILE A 99 3.75 4.01 1.24
N THR A 100 5.05 4.16 1.02
CA THR A 100 5.89 3.07 0.52
C THR A 100 7.31 3.18 1.03
N GLY A 101 7.96 2.01 1.21
CA GLY A 101 9.40 1.92 1.45
C GLY A 101 10.20 1.72 0.17
N ASP A 102 9.54 1.63 -0.98
CA ASP A 102 10.21 1.34 -2.26
C ASP A 102 10.62 2.64 -2.95
N ASP A 103 11.93 2.83 -3.09
CA ASP A 103 12.49 4.04 -3.74
C ASP A 103 12.05 4.18 -5.21
N HIS A 104 11.71 3.07 -5.89
CA HIS A 104 11.24 3.14 -7.27
C HIS A 104 9.90 3.85 -7.42
N LEU A 105 9.11 3.95 -6.35
CA LEU A 105 7.81 4.59 -6.39
C LEU A 105 7.84 6.07 -5.96
N VAL A 106 8.92 6.51 -5.29
CA VAL A 106 8.97 7.85 -4.71
C VAL A 106 8.87 8.95 -5.79
N ASN A 107 9.43 8.70 -6.97
CA ASN A 107 9.49 9.70 -8.04
C ASN A 107 8.54 9.42 -9.21
N VAL A 108 7.53 8.59 -9.03
CA VAL A 108 6.55 8.33 -10.10
C VAL A 108 5.73 9.60 -10.34
N PRO A 109 5.71 10.11 -11.59
CA PRO A 109 4.95 11.32 -11.89
C PRO A 109 3.44 11.12 -11.70
N GLY A 110 2.78 12.14 -11.21
CA GLY A 110 1.32 12.18 -11.12
C GLY A 110 0.74 11.60 -9.83
N ILE A 111 1.57 11.19 -8.88
CA ILE A 111 1.11 10.74 -7.56
C ILE A 111 1.88 11.42 -6.44
N ARG A 112 1.26 11.48 -5.27
CA ARG A 112 1.91 11.93 -4.05
C ARG A 112 2.41 10.71 -3.29
N VAL A 113 3.64 10.75 -2.80
CA VAL A 113 4.27 9.65 -2.08
C VAL A 113 4.82 10.13 -0.76
N LEU A 114 4.54 9.37 0.30
CA LEU A 114 5.19 9.52 1.59
C LEU A 114 6.11 8.31 1.76
N ALA A 115 7.41 8.55 1.65
CA ALA A 115 8.39 7.48 1.78
C ALA A 115 8.52 7.03 3.24
N ASN A 116 8.60 5.72 3.46
CA ASN A 116 8.82 5.15 4.78
C ASN A 116 10.32 5.20 5.12
N ARG A 117 10.77 6.40 5.47
CA ARG A 117 12.15 6.63 5.87
C ARG A 117 12.33 7.94 6.66
#